data_6a1d96970cbe147ed2e0a2becf9c68ed
#
_entry.id   6a1d96970cbe147ed2e0a2becf9c68ed
#
_cell.length_a   1.000
_cell.length_b   1.000
_cell.length_c   1.000
_cell.angle_alpha   90.00
_cell.angle_beta   90.00
_cell.angle_gamma   90.00
#
_symmetry.space_group_name_H-M   'P 1'
#
loop_
_entity.id
_entity.type
_entity.pdbx_description
1 polymer ?
#
loop_
_entity_poly.entity_id
_entity_poly.type
_entity_poly.pdbx_seq_one_letter_code
_entity_poly.pdbx_strand_id
1 'polypeptide(L)'
;MLASRCCMLFVCAATVVSSVVAGDDVAQAQREKKFGEALSGAVLVGTFSIDGVKTDKLRLPERYELKSVKKTKDGLWTFMAHVTYFKQDVTLPITVPVVWAGDTPMVSLSNSTLPGLGNQLSAKVIFDGGRYAGTWQHGKFGGHLWGKIERADVSKSKPATEK
;
A
#
# COMPACT_ATOMS: atom_id res chain seq x y z
N MET A 1 78.25 -10.42 16.32
CA MET A 1 77.29 -9.28 16.35
C MET A 1 76.24 -9.57 15.31
N LEU A 2 75.12 -10.14 15.78
CA LEU A 2 74.01 -10.59 14.93
C LEU A 2 72.85 -9.60 15.07
N ALA A 3 72.49 -8.96 13.97
CA ALA A 3 71.28 -8.15 13.90
C ALA A 3 70.12 -8.98 13.41
N SER A 4 69.13 -9.20 14.31
CA SER A 4 67.87 -9.89 14.03
C SER A 4 66.91 -8.94 13.37
N ARG A 5 66.52 -9.25 12.11
CA ARG A 5 65.43 -8.54 11.38
C ARG A 5 64.09 -9.23 11.69
N CYS A 6 63.29 -8.55 12.48
CA CYS A 6 61.90 -8.95 12.71
C CYS A 6 61.04 -8.49 11.52
N CYS A 7 60.57 -9.43 10.73
CA CYS A 7 59.66 -9.19 9.60
C CYS A 7 58.22 -9.29 10.11
N MET A 8 57.57 -8.13 10.24
CA MET A 8 56.19 -8.01 10.72
C MET A 8 55.26 -8.15 9.50
N LEU A 9 54.64 -9.31 9.37
CA LEU A 9 53.58 -9.59 8.35
C LEU A 9 52.29 -8.85 8.76
N PHE A 10 51.97 -7.81 8.04
CA PHE A 10 50.67 -7.16 8.14
C PHE A 10 49.68 -7.98 7.29
N VAL A 11 48.81 -8.77 7.96
CA VAL A 11 47.66 -9.40 7.32
C VAL A 11 46.57 -8.37 7.17
N CYS A 12 46.37 -7.89 5.96
CA CYS A 12 45.25 -7.02 5.61
C CYS A 12 43.96 -7.87 5.51
N ALA A 13 43.15 -7.81 6.57
CA ALA A 13 41.80 -8.40 6.53
C ALA A 13 40.88 -7.52 5.71
N ALA A 14 40.69 -7.87 4.44
CA ALA A 14 39.67 -7.26 3.59
C ALA A 14 38.30 -7.79 4.03
N THR A 15 37.56 -6.99 4.78
CA THR A 15 36.19 -7.31 5.20
C THR A 15 35.24 -7.16 4.00
N VAL A 16 34.67 -8.28 3.57
CA VAL A 16 33.61 -8.35 2.56
C VAL A 16 32.29 -7.86 3.18
N VAL A 17 31.99 -6.56 3.04
CA VAL A 17 30.73 -5.94 3.54
C VAL A 17 29.64 -5.89 2.44
N SER A 18 29.91 -6.42 1.23
CA SER A 18 29.03 -6.22 0.06
C SER A 18 27.79 -7.13 -0.03
N SER A 19 27.63 -8.13 0.84
CA SER A 19 26.58 -9.15 0.68
C SER A 19 25.22 -8.81 1.31
N VAL A 20 25.17 -7.91 2.28
CA VAL A 20 23.95 -7.63 3.05
C VAL A 20 23.00 -6.73 2.29
N VAL A 21 23.49 -5.72 1.57
CA VAL A 21 22.66 -4.75 0.84
C VAL A 21 21.90 -5.40 -0.33
N ALA A 22 22.54 -6.30 -1.07
CA ALA A 22 21.90 -6.98 -2.19
C ALA A 22 20.76 -7.93 -1.76
N GLY A 23 20.85 -8.51 -0.55
CA GLY A 23 19.81 -9.39 0.00
C GLY A 23 18.53 -8.62 0.36
N ASP A 24 18.67 -7.43 0.91
CA ASP A 24 17.53 -6.59 1.30
C ASP A 24 16.77 -6.06 0.09
N ASP A 25 17.45 -5.70 -0.99
CA ASP A 25 16.82 -5.24 -2.23
C ASP A 25 16.02 -6.35 -2.91
N VAL A 26 16.54 -7.58 -2.95
CA VAL A 26 15.83 -8.73 -3.50
C VAL A 26 14.60 -9.07 -2.66
N ALA A 27 14.72 -9.06 -1.34
CA ALA A 27 13.61 -9.30 -0.43
C ALA A 27 12.52 -8.22 -0.57
N GLN A 28 12.92 -6.95 -0.70
CA GLN A 28 12.00 -5.86 -0.94
C GLN A 28 11.28 -5.99 -2.28
N ALA A 29 11.97 -6.29 -3.36
CA ALA A 29 11.36 -6.52 -4.66
C ALA A 29 10.33 -7.68 -4.64
N GLN A 30 10.60 -8.73 -3.89
CA GLN A 30 9.66 -9.84 -3.70
C GLN A 30 8.41 -9.41 -2.91
N ARG A 31 8.57 -8.62 -1.83
CA ARG A 31 7.44 -8.05 -1.07
C ARG A 31 6.55 -7.20 -1.96
N GLU A 32 7.15 -6.32 -2.73
CA GLU A 32 6.47 -5.44 -3.67
C GLU A 32 5.70 -6.21 -4.76
N LYS A 33 6.32 -7.22 -5.33
CA LYS A 33 5.67 -8.10 -6.30
C LYS A 33 4.45 -8.78 -5.70
N LYS A 34 4.59 -9.41 -4.52
CA LYS A 34 3.48 -10.06 -3.81
C LYS A 34 2.35 -9.09 -3.49
N PHE A 35 2.66 -7.87 -3.07
CA PHE A 35 1.68 -6.83 -2.77
C PHE A 35 0.88 -6.44 -4.02
N GLY A 36 1.54 -6.15 -5.13
CA GLY A 36 0.89 -5.82 -6.39
C GLY A 36 -0.02 -6.95 -6.91
N GLU A 37 0.45 -8.21 -6.82
CA GLU A 37 -0.31 -9.40 -7.22
C GLU A 37 -1.50 -9.67 -6.28
N ALA A 38 -1.31 -9.50 -4.98
CA ALA A 38 -2.36 -9.72 -3.99
C ALA A 38 -3.51 -8.73 -4.14
N LEU A 39 -3.22 -7.47 -4.47
CA LEU A 39 -4.23 -6.43 -4.60
C LEU A 39 -4.78 -6.26 -6.02
N SER A 40 -4.07 -6.66 -7.05
CA SER A 40 -4.62 -6.61 -8.43
C SER A 40 -5.77 -7.61 -8.59
N GLY A 41 -6.92 -7.13 -9.03
CA GLY A 41 -8.16 -7.92 -9.11
C GLY A 41 -8.83 -8.18 -7.75
N ALA A 42 -8.40 -7.51 -6.69
CA ALA A 42 -9.03 -7.60 -5.39
C ALA A 42 -10.17 -6.57 -5.23
N VAL A 43 -11.03 -6.84 -4.28
CA VAL A 43 -12.09 -5.93 -3.84
C VAL A 43 -11.90 -5.65 -2.36
N LEU A 44 -11.72 -4.38 -2.01
CA LEU A 44 -11.74 -3.94 -0.62
C LEU A 44 -13.19 -3.68 -0.23
N VAL A 45 -13.68 -4.41 0.75
CA VAL A 45 -15.04 -4.28 1.28
C VAL A 45 -14.97 -3.93 2.75
N GLY A 46 -15.52 -2.79 3.10
CA GLY A 46 -15.40 -2.33 4.47
C GLY A 46 -16.33 -1.20 4.84
N THR A 47 -15.87 -0.46 5.80
CA THR A 47 -16.64 0.61 6.46
C THR A 47 -15.69 1.73 6.84
N PHE A 48 -16.16 2.95 6.78
CA PHE A 48 -15.45 4.09 7.35
C PHE A 48 -16.30 4.83 8.38
N SER A 49 -15.66 5.57 9.26
CA SER A 49 -16.28 6.46 10.22
C SER A 49 -15.96 7.91 9.90
N ILE A 50 -16.74 8.84 10.46
CA ILE A 50 -16.48 10.27 10.43
C ILE A 50 -16.34 10.75 11.87
N ASP A 51 -15.24 11.44 12.19
CA ASP A 51 -14.98 11.96 13.53
C ASP A 51 -16.03 13.01 13.94
N GLY A 52 -16.37 13.01 15.24
CA GLY A 52 -17.37 13.92 15.79
C GLY A 52 -18.82 13.50 15.54
N VAL A 53 -19.04 12.43 14.79
CA VAL A 53 -20.39 11.88 14.60
C VAL A 53 -20.58 10.63 15.47
N LYS A 54 -21.74 10.52 16.15
CA LYS A 54 -22.02 9.37 17.01
C LYS A 54 -21.97 8.06 16.21
N THR A 55 -21.07 7.18 16.61
CA THR A 55 -20.64 5.97 15.88
C THR A 55 -21.71 4.91 15.67
N ASP A 56 -22.77 4.92 16.45
CA ASP A 56 -23.87 3.97 16.35
C ASP A 56 -24.74 4.16 15.09
N LYS A 57 -24.63 5.33 14.44
CA LYS A 57 -25.42 5.69 13.24
C LYS A 57 -24.62 5.87 11.96
N LEU A 58 -23.27 5.81 11.98
CA LEU A 58 -22.43 6.18 10.85
C LEU A 58 -21.24 5.23 10.63
N ARG A 59 -21.55 3.96 10.45
CA ARG A 59 -20.67 3.08 9.69
C ARG A 59 -21.11 3.13 8.25
N LEU A 60 -20.40 3.94 7.46
CA LEU A 60 -20.73 4.09 6.05
C LEU A 60 -20.01 3.00 5.26
N PRO A 61 -20.71 2.23 4.43
CA PRO A 61 -20.09 1.21 3.62
C PRO A 61 -19.14 1.85 2.59
N GLU A 62 -18.03 1.18 2.35
CA GLU A 62 -17.12 1.52 1.26
C GLU A 62 -16.75 0.28 0.47
N ARG A 63 -16.48 0.47 -0.82
CA ARG A 63 -16.07 -0.58 -1.73
C ARG A 63 -15.10 -0.03 -2.76
N TYR A 64 -13.95 -0.69 -2.89
CA TYR A 64 -12.95 -0.38 -3.91
C TYR A 64 -12.65 -1.64 -4.71
N GLU A 65 -12.96 -1.63 -5.99
CA GLU A 65 -12.58 -2.71 -6.91
C GLU A 65 -11.26 -2.36 -7.57
N LEU A 66 -10.20 -3.04 -7.16
CA LEU A 66 -8.84 -2.77 -7.63
C LEU A 66 -8.57 -3.55 -8.93
N LYS A 67 -8.69 -2.88 -10.07
CA LYS A 67 -8.43 -3.51 -11.38
C LYS A 67 -6.95 -3.86 -11.55
N SER A 68 -6.05 -2.98 -11.10
CA SER A 68 -4.62 -3.24 -11.07
C SER A 68 -3.92 -2.39 -10.00
N VAL A 69 -2.85 -2.93 -9.44
CA VAL A 69 -1.97 -2.24 -8.49
C VAL A 69 -0.53 -2.42 -8.95
N LYS A 70 0.16 -1.33 -9.30
CA LYS A 70 1.48 -1.38 -9.91
C LYS A 70 2.38 -0.29 -9.33
N LYS A 71 3.64 -0.63 -9.08
CA LYS A 71 4.69 0.34 -8.75
C LYS A 71 5.09 1.11 -10.02
N THR A 72 5.23 2.42 -9.89
CA THR A 72 5.72 3.31 -10.95
C THR A 72 7.24 3.40 -10.92
N LYS A 73 7.85 3.99 -11.96
CA LYS A 73 9.30 4.23 -12.00
C LYS A 73 9.79 5.16 -10.89
N ASP A 74 8.93 6.06 -10.42
CA ASP A 74 9.24 7.03 -9.36
C ASP A 74 9.05 6.45 -7.95
N GLY A 75 8.83 5.14 -7.83
CA GLY A 75 8.63 4.48 -6.54
C GLY A 75 7.23 4.64 -5.94
N LEU A 76 6.34 5.38 -6.57
CA LEU A 76 4.94 5.47 -6.20
C LEU A 76 4.17 4.23 -6.67
N TRP A 77 2.94 4.08 -6.19
CA TRP A 77 2.05 3.00 -6.58
C TRP A 77 0.77 3.54 -7.18
N THR A 78 0.41 3.05 -8.35
CA THR A 78 -0.88 3.37 -8.98
C THR A 78 -1.86 2.25 -8.77
N PHE A 79 -2.95 2.57 -8.10
CA PHE A 79 -4.12 1.73 -7.91
C PHE A 79 -5.18 2.17 -8.94
N MET A 80 -5.44 1.37 -9.95
CA MET A 80 -6.57 1.58 -10.84
C MET A 80 -7.81 1.04 -10.13
N ALA A 81 -8.59 1.92 -9.54
CA ALA A 81 -9.70 1.56 -8.67
C ALA A 81 -11.04 2.07 -9.19
N HIS A 82 -12.06 1.22 -9.13
CA HIS A 82 -13.45 1.64 -9.13
C HIS A 82 -13.87 1.86 -7.68
N VAL A 83 -14.26 3.08 -7.37
CA VAL A 83 -14.50 3.56 -6.01
C VAL A 83 -15.97 3.87 -5.84
N THR A 84 -16.61 3.21 -4.88
CA THR A 84 -18.00 3.44 -4.51
C THR A 84 -18.07 3.82 -3.04
N TYR A 85 -18.36 5.08 -2.76
CA TYR A 85 -18.65 5.57 -1.41
C TYR A 85 -19.55 6.82 -1.48
N PHE A 86 -20.50 6.98 -0.57
CA PHE A 86 -21.54 8.02 -0.64
C PHE A 86 -22.23 8.06 -2.02
N LYS A 87 -22.06 9.17 -2.72
CA LYS A 87 -22.59 9.43 -4.06
C LYS A 87 -21.52 9.29 -5.15
N GLN A 88 -20.32 8.86 -4.78
CA GLN A 88 -19.22 8.65 -5.72
C GLN A 88 -19.31 7.23 -6.30
N ASP A 89 -19.26 7.15 -7.61
CA ASP A 89 -19.21 5.91 -8.39
C ASP A 89 -18.30 6.19 -9.59
N VAL A 90 -17.00 5.98 -9.40
CA VAL A 90 -15.99 6.44 -10.36
C VAL A 90 -14.82 5.48 -10.47
N THR A 91 -14.31 5.30 -11.68
CA THR A 91 -13.06 4.57 -11.92
C THR A 91 -11.95 5.56 -12.22
N LEU A 92 -10.87 5.52 -11.41
CA LEU A 92 -9.74 6.43 -11.57
C LEU A 92 -8.42 5.80 -11.11
N PRO A 93 -7.28 6.29 -11.63
CA PRO A 93 -5.98 5.95 -11.11
C PRO A 93 -5.71 6.75 -9.82
N ILE A 94 -5.42 6.04 -8.73
CA ILE A 94 -4.99 6.64 -7.46
C ILE A 94 -3.51 6.34 -7.31
N THR A 95 -2.66 7.37 -7.45
CA THR A 95 -1.20 7.23 -7.34
C THR A 95 -0.73 7.77 -6.01
N VAL A 96 -0.15 6.90 -5.18
CA VAL A 96 0.19 7.17 -3.78
C VAL A 96 1.51 6.51 -3.37
N PRO A 97 2.20 7.05 -2.35
CA PRO A 97 3.33 6.37 -1.73
C PRO A 97 2.87 5.13 -0.96
N VAL A 98 3.67 4.05 -1.05
CA VAL A 98 3.57 2.89 -0.17
C VAL A 98 4.89 2.75 0.57
N VAL A 99 4.81 2.75 1.90
CA VAL A 99 5.94 2.52 2.81
C VAL A 99 5.79 1.14 3.47
N TRP A 100 6.88 0.63 4.02
CA TRP A 100 6.93 -0.71 4.56
C TRP A 100 7.38 -0.69 6.02
N ALA A 101 6.65 -1.39 6.88
CA ALA A 101 7.05 -1.70 8.25
C ALA A 101 7.32 -3.20 8.33
N GLY A 102 8.59 -3.61 8.13
CA GLY A 102 8.93 -5.01 7.89
C GLY A 102 8.25 -5.53 6.62
N ASP A 103 7.39 -6.52 6.76
CA ASP A 103 6.62 -7.11 5.65
C ASP A 103 5.24 -6.48 5.45
N THR A 104 4.87 -5.50 6.28
CA THR A 104 3.55 -4.87 6.24
C THR A 104 3.58 -3.61 5.36
N PRO A 105 2.88 -3.59 4.21
CA PRO A 105 2.75 -2.41 3.37
C PRO A 105 1.73 -1.44 3.95
N MET A 106 2.01 -0.15 3.82
CA MET A 106 1.13 0.94 4.23
C MET A 106 1.08 2.02 3.16
N VAL A 107 -0.11 2.33 2.65
CA VAL A 107 -0.35 3.58 1.91
C VAL A 107 -0.12 4.75 2.86
N SER A 108 0.70 5.70 2.45
CA SER A 108 1.10 6.84 3.28
C SER A 108 0.96 8.15 2.53
N LEU A 109 -0.28 8.59 2.34
CA LEU A 109 -0.62 9.87 1.74
C LEU A 109 -0.69 10.96 2.80
N SER A 110 -0.21 12.18 2.48
CA SER A 110 -0.26 13.34 3.38
C SER A 110 -0.54 14.62 2.61
N ASN A 111 -1.63 15.29 2.96
CA ASN A 111 -2.06 16.59 2.43
C ASN A 111 -1.89 16.74 0.91
N SER A 112 -2.39 15.77 0.17
CA SER A 112 -2.16 15.65 -1.26
C SER A 112 -3.41 15.99 -2.07
N THR A 113 -3.20 16.31 -3.34
CA THR A 113 -4.28 16.42 -4.33
C THR A 113 -4.29 15.17 -5.17
N LEU A 114 -5.43 14.50 -5.24
CA LEU A 114 -5.64 13.34 -6.11
C LEU A 114 -6.66 13.70 -7.21
N PRO A 115 -6.29 13.55 -8.48
CA PRO A 115 -7.21 13.80 -9.59
C PRO A 115 -8.50 12.99 -9.43
N GLY A 116 -9.65 13.65 -9.55
CA GLY A 116 -10.97 13.04 -9.37
C GLY A 116 -11.46 12.87 -7.93
N LEU A 117 -10.57 13.02 -6.92
CA LEU A 117 -10.93 12.90 -5.50
C LEU A 117 -10.79 14.21 -4.72
N GLY A 118 -10.10 15.22 -5.27
CA GLY A 118 -9.96 16.54 -4.64
C GLY A 118 -8.59 16.77 -4.00
N ASN A 119 -8.53 17.80 -3.16
CA ASN A 119 -7.32 18.26 -2.46
C ASN A 119 -7.40 18.01 -0.95
N GLN A 120 -6.29 18.29 -0.23
CA GLN A 120 -6.18 18.12 1.23
C GLN A 120 -6.51 16.70 1.71
N LEU A 121 -6.12 15.70 0.90
CA LEU A 121 -6.34 14.29 1.19
C LEU A 121 -5.15 13.72 1.95
N SER A 122 -5.42 13.02 3.04
CA SER A 122 -4.44 12.22 3.77
C SER A 122 -5.02 10.83 4.05
N ALA A 123 -4.18 9.82 4.01
CA ALA A 123 -4.56 8.46 4.38
C ALA A 123 -3.35 7.66 4.87
N LYS A 124 -3.53 6.91 5.94
CA LYS A 124 -2.57 5.94 6.45
C LYS A 124 -3.30 4.60 6.55
N VAL A 125 -3.04 3.72 5.59
CA VAL A 125 -3.79 2.46 5.46
C VAL A 125 -2.82 1.29 5.37
N ILE A 126 -2.86 0.41 6.35
CA ILE A 126 -2.11 -0.84 6.38
C ILE A 126 -2.90 -1.96 5.71
N PHE A 127 -2.18 -2.93 5.13
CA PHE A 127 -2.73 -4.14 4.54
C PHE A 127 -2.07 -5.34 5.18
N ASP A 128 -2.84 -6.19 5.84
CA ASP A 128 -2.33 -7.37 6.52
C ASP A 128 -3.38 -8.51 6.59
N GLY A 129 -2.96 -9.74 6.40
CA GLY A 129 -3.76 -10.95 6.62
C GLY A 129 -5.13 -10.95 5.91
N GLY A 130 -5.23 -10.38 4.71
CA GLY A 130 -6.49 -10.27 3.98
C GLY A 130 -7.44 -9.18 4.53
N ARG A 131 -6.90 -8.22 5.28
CA ARG A 131 -7.62 -7.07 5.85
C ARG A 131 -6.90 -5.77 5.52
N TYR A 132 -7.61 -4.67 5.66
CA TYR A 132 -7.04 -3.33 5.66
C TYR A 132 -7.64 -2.51 6.81
N ALA A 133 -6.85 -1.58 7.33
CA ALA A 133 -7.30 -0.65 8.35
C ALA A 133 -6.44 0.62 8.32
N GLY A 134 -7.03 1.73 8.75
CA GLY A 134 -6.28 2.97 8.83
C GLY A 134 -7.10 4.19 9.18
N THR A 135 -6.52 5.34 8.85
CA THR A 135 -7.13 6.65 9.01
C THR A 135 -7.23 7.35 7.67
N TRP A 136 -8.19 8.22 7.54
CA TRP A 136 -8.35 9.10 6.38
C TRP A 136 -8.67 10.53 6.84
N GLN A 137 -8.35 11.51 5.99
CA GLN A 137 -8.71 12.90 6.17
C GLN A 137 -8.94 13.56 4.82
N HIS A 138 -9.95 14.40 4.74
CA HIS A 138 -10.25 15.27 3.60
C HIS A 138 -10.64 16.66 4.11
N GLY A 139 -9.71 17.59 4.04
CA GLY A 139 -9.87 18.92 4.64
C GLY A 139 -10.11 18.81 6.14
N LYS A 140 -11.25 19.34 6.60
CA LYS A 140 -11.66 19.31 8.02
C LYS A 140 -12.34 18.01 8.48
N PHE A 141 -12.66 17.11 7.56
CA PHE A 141 -13.28 15.82 7.88
C PHE A 141 -12.22 14.73 7.94
N GLY A 142 -12.36 13.83 8.89
CA GLY A 142 -11.47 12.68 9.05
C GLY A 142 -12.16 11.55 9.77
N GLY A 143 -11.46 10.41 9.89
CA GLY A 143 -11.96 9.25 10.58
C GLY A 143 -11.11 8.02 10.33
N HIS A 144 -11.72 6.86 10.57
CA HIS A 144 -11.09 5.56 10.39
C HIS A 144 -11.76 4.81 9.23
N LEU A 145 -11.01 3.89 8.66
CA LEU A 145 -11.52 2.95 7.67
C LEU A 145 -10.96 1.55 7.97
N TRP A 146 -11.75 0.52 7.68
CA TRP A 146 -11.32 -0.87 7.88
C TRP A 146 -12.21 -1.84 7.12
N GLY A 147 -11.66 -2.98 6.76
CA GLY A 147 -12.41 -3.99 6.04
C GLY A 147 -11.61 -5.24 5.69
N LYS A 148 -12.14 -5.99 4.73
CA LYS A 148 -11.58 -7.21 4.18
C LYS A 148 -11.12 -7.00 2.74
N ILE A 149 -10.12 -7.78 2.36
CA ILE A 149 -9.65 -7.88 0.99
C ILE A 149 -10.21 -9.19 0.42
N GLU A 150 -11.09 -9.07 -0.55
CA GLU A 150 -11.75 -10.20 -1.20
C GLU A 150 -11.25 -10.34 -2.64
N ARG A 151 -11.34 -11.52 -3.22
CA ARG A 151 -11.15 -11.69 -4.66
C ARG A 151 -12.44 -11.32 -5.39
N ALA A 152 -12.31 -10.63 -6.52
CA ALA A 152 -13.47 -10.37 -7.35
C ALA A 152 -14.04 -11.72 -7.83
N ASP A 153 -15.31 -11.98 -7.50
CA ASP A 153 -16.02 -13.14 -8.03
C ASP A 153 -16.28 -12.93 -9.53
N VAL A 154 -15.50 -13.60 -10.35
CA VAL A 154 -15.65 -13.57 -11.82
C VAL A 154 -17.04 -14.07 -12.26
N SER A 155 -17.74 -14.80 -11.38
CA SER A 155 -19.06 -15.37 -11.66
C SER A 155 -20.23 -14.37 -11.63
N LYS A 156 -20.03 -13.17 -11.03
CA LYS A 156 -21.10 -12.16 -10.89
C LYS A 156 -21.08 -11.05 -11.94
N SER A 157 -20.16 -11.10 -12.90
CA SER A 157 -20.07 -10.12 -13.98
C SER A 157 -20.85 -10.50 -15.26
N LYS A 158 -21.88 -11.35 -15.14
CA LYS A 158 -22.76 -11.59 -16.27
C LYS A 158 -23.71 -10.39 -16.44
N PRO A 159 -23.69 -9.66 -17.57
CA PRO A 159 -24.65 -8.60 -17.79
C PRO A 159 -26.06 -9.19 -17.79
N ALA A 160 -26.97 -8.53 -17.07
CA ALA A 160 -28.39 -8.84 -17.18
C ALA A 160 -28.79 -8.68 -18.64
N THR A 161 -29.11 -9.78 -19.27
CA THR A 161 -29.73 -9.77 -20.61
C THR A 161 -31.11 -9.17 -20.43
N GLU A 162 -31.30 -7.97 -20.95
CA GLU A 162 -32.64 -7.38 -21.12
C GLU A 162 -33.53 -8.36 -21.90
N LYS A 163 -34.72 -8.57 -21.33
CA LYS A 163 -35.87 -9.08 -22.05
C LYS A 163 -36.90 -7.98 -22.19
#